data_782be982a6cdf578005d1b2f0442aa15
#
_entry.id   782be982a6cdf578005d1b2f0442aa15
#
_cell.length_a   1.000
_cell.length_b   1.000
_cell.length_c   1.000
_cell.angle_alpha   90.00
_cell.angle_beta   90.00
_cell.angle_gamma   90.00
#
_symmetry.space_group_name_H-M   'P 1'
#
loop_
_entity.id
_entity.type
_entity.pdbx_description
1 polymer ?
#
loop_
_entity_poly.entity_id
_entity_poly.type
_entity_poly.pdbx_seq_one_letter_code
_entity_poly.pdbx_strand_id
1 'polypeptide(L)'
;MGIARALAADPEFMLMDEPFSAVDPVVREQLQEEFLRIQKEVSKTIIMVTHDIDEAMKLGDLVAVLKPGGKLAQMASPGKLLNTPQNAFVADFIGKDRGYRKLSFHASDTETGLRN
;
A
#
# COMPACT_ATOMS: atom_id res chain seq x y z
N MET A 1 6.44 -19.78 -6.30
CA MET A 1 5.28 -19.51 -6.41
C MET A 1 5.06 -18.12 -6.45
N GLY A 2 4.54 -17.56 -6.97
CA GLY A 2 4.41 -16.21 -7.05
C GLY A 2 3.02 -15.76 -7.15
N ILE A 3 2.89 -14.45 -7.22
CA ILE A 3 1.61 -13.83 -7.31
C ILE A 3 0.89 -14.24 -8.57
N ALA A 4 1.60 -14.32 -9.68
CA ALA A 4 0.97 -14.70 -10.93
C ALA A 4 0.34 -16.08 -10.85
N ARG A 5 1.01 -16.99 -10.17
CA ARG A 5 0.46 -18.31 -10.05
C ARG A 5 -0.78 -18.32 -9.18
N ALA A 6 -0.76 -17.56 -8.09
CA ALA A 6 -1.90 -17.49 -7.22
C ALA A 6 -3.10 -16.89 -7.93
N LEU A 7 -2.88 -15.86 -8.72
CA LEU A 7 -3.96 -15.24 -9.45
C LEU A 7 -4.47 -16.11 -10.58
N ALA A 8 -3.58 -16.91 -11.15
CA ALA A 8 -3.97 -17.80 -12.24
C ALA A 8 -4.89 -18.90 -11.77
N ALA A 9 -4.91 -19.20 -10.48
CA ALA A 9 -5.82 -20.17 -9.95
C ALA A 9 -7.26 -19.64 -9.98
N ASP A 10 -7.42 -18.37 -10.29
CA ASP A 10 -8.73 -17.80 -10.52
C ASP A 10 -9.66 -17.81 -9.30
N PRO A 11 -9.21 -17.40 -8.14
CA PRO A 11 -10.12 -17.30 -7.01
C PRO A 11 -10.98 -16.07 -7.16
N GLU A 12 -12.13 -16.06 -6.52
CA GLU A 12 -12.99 -14.89 -6.58
C GLU A 12 -12.37 -13.76 -5.82
N PHE A 13 -11.76 -14.03 -4.69
CA PHE A 13 -10.97 -13.00 -4.04
C PHE A 13 -9.83 -13.70 -3.33
N MET A 14 -8.81 -12.92 -2.97
CA MET A 14 -7.61 -13.49 -2.45
C MET A 14 -7.11 -12.68 -1.29
N LEU A 15 -6.57 -13.34 -0.28
CA LEU A 15 -5.98 -12.67 0.85
C LEU A 15 -4.48 -12.89 0.81
N MET A 16 -3.70 -11.82 0.88
CA MET A 16 -2.25 -11.91 0.88
C MET A 16 -1.72 -11.22 2.12
N ASP A 17 -0.90 -11.94 2.89
CA ASP A 17 -0.38 -11.41 4.12
C ASP A 17 1.10 -11.11 3.94
N GLU A 18 1.47 -9.85 3.95
CA GLU A 18 2.86 -9.42 3.82
C GLU A 18 3.58 -10.09 2.67
N PRO A 19 3.03 -10.03 1.47
CA PRO A 19 3.56 -10.85 0.39
C PRO A 19 4.95 -10.45 -0.10
N PHE A 20 5.39 -9.23 0.19
CA PHE A 20 6.67 -8.77 -0.30
C PHE A 20 7.69 -8.54 0.79
N SER A 21 7.39 -8.95 2.02
CA SER A 21 8.23 -8.55 3.14
C SER A 21 9.56 -9.28 3.18
N ALA A 22 9.65 -10.42 2.58
CA ALA A 22 10.87 -11.23 2.69
C ALA A 22 11.84 -11.06 1.53
N VAL A 23 11.63 -10.09 0.66
CA VAL A 23 12.50 -9.94 -0.49
C VAL A 23 13.29 -8.65 -0.43
N ASP A 24 14.36 -8.58 -1.19
CA ASP A 24 15.19 -7.41 -1.26
C ASP A 24 14.43 -6.22 -1.80
N PRO A 25 14.81 -5.00 -1.46
CA PRO A 25 14.10 -3.82 -1.94
C PRO A 25 13.97 -3.72 -3.44
N VAL A 26 15.02 -4.08 -4.18
CA VAL A 26 14.96 -4.00 -5.64
C VAL A 26 13.98 -5.03 -6.17
N VAL A 27 14.07 -6.24 -5.66
CA VAL A 27 13.17 -7.30 -6.11
C VAL A 27 11.75 -6.98 -5.69
N ARG A 28 11.59 -6.39 -4.51
CA ARG A 28 10.26 -6.03 -4.03
C ARG A 28 9.59 -5.06 -4.99
N GLU A 29 10.33 -4.06 -5.43
CA GLU A 29 9.75 -3.08 -6.33
C GLU A 29 9.34 -3.73 -7.65
N GLN A 30 10.16 -4.63 -8.16
CA GLN A 30 9.83 -5.32 -9.39
C GLN A 30 8.57 -6.16 -9.24
N LEU A 31 8.46 -6.84 -8.11
CA LEU A 31 7.29 -7.67 -7.87
C LEU A 31 6.03 -6.84 -7.68
N GLN A 32 6.16 -5.68 -7.06
CA GLN A 32 5.02 -4.80 -6.90
C GLN A 32 4.54 -4.29 -8.25
N GLU A 33 5.46 -3.95 -9.14
CA GLU A 33 5.08 -3.50 -10.47
C GLU A 33 4.39 -4.61 -11.24
N GLU A 34 4.89 -5.82 -11.12
CA GLU A 34 4.28 -6.93 -11.78
C GLU A 34 2.89 -7.21 -11.22
N PHE A 35 2.73 -7.09 -9.91
CA PHE A 35 1.43 -7.27 -9.29
C PHE A 35 0.41 -6.28 -9.86
N LEU A 36 0.81 -5.02 -9.98
CA LEU A 36 -0.10 -4.02 -10.52
C LEU A 36 -0.47 -4.32 -11.96
N ARG A 37 0.50 -4.77 -12.74
CA ARG A 37 0.23 -5.10 -14.13
C ARG A 37 -0.75 -6.25 -14.25
N ILE A 38 -0.53 -7.29 -13.47
CA ILE A 38 -1.40 -8.45 -13.53
C ILE A 38 -2.80 -8.13 -13.05
N GLN A 39 -2.89 -7.30 -12.02
CA GLN A 39 -4.19 -6.97 -11.49
C GLN A 39 -5.05 -6.22 -12.49
N LYS A 40 -4.43 -5.41 -13.33
CA LYS A 40 -5.18 -4.73 -14.36
C LYS A 40 -5.81 -5.71 -15.31
N GLU A 41 -5.14 -6.83 -15.54
CA GLU A 41 -5.65 -7.79 -16.49
C GLU A 41 -6.71 -8.69 -15.91
N VAL A 42 -6.59 -9.07 -14.65
CA VAL A 42 -7.52 -10.05 -14.12
C VAL A 42 -8.63 -9.48 -13.26
N SER A 43 -8.51 -8.27 -12.79
CA SER A 43 -9.61 -7.63 -12.06
C SER A 43 -10.18 -8.45 -10.93
N LYS A 44 -9.37 -8.99 -10.10
CA LYS A 44 -9.83 -9.75 -8.94
C LYS A 44 -9.85 -8.87 -7.71
N THR A 45 -10.62 -9.25 -6.72
CA THR A 45 -10.61 -8.57 -5.45
C THR A 45 -9.50 -9.15 -4.60
N ILE A 46 -8.56 -8.33 -4.19
CA ILE A 46 -7.43 -8.79 -3.42
C ILE A 46 -7.34 -7.97 -2.15
N ILE A 47 -7.23 -8.66 -1.02
CA ILE A 47 -7.03 -8.00 0.26
C ILE A 47 -5.61 -8.27 0.67
N MET A 48 -4.83 -7.22 0.85
CA MET A 48 -3.43 -7.36 1.17
C MET A 48 -3.14 -6.74 2.52
N VAL A 49 -2.42 -7.45 3.37
CA VAL A 49 -2.03 -6.95 4.67
C VAL A 49 -0.56 -6.57 4.59
N THR A 50 -0.23 -5.35 5.02
CA THR A 50 1.16 -4.91 5.03
C THR A 50 1.34 -3.89 6.14
N HIS A 51 2.55 -3.82 6.69
CA HIS A 51 2.85 -2.79 7.66
C HIS A 51 3.61 -1.64 7.01
N ASP A 52 3.82 -1.70 5.71
CA ASP A 52 4.54 -0.68 4.99
C ASP A 52 3.54 0.28 4.36
N ILE A 53 3.50 1.50 4.87
CA ILE A 53 2.57 2.49 4.40
C ILE A 53 2.74 2.80 2.92
N ASP A 54 3.98 2.90 2.46
CA ASP A 54 4.20 3.20 1.05
C ASP A 54 3.68 2.10 0.15
N GLU A 55 3.82 0.86 0.61
CA GLU A 55 3.32 -0.25 -0.17
C GLU A 55 1.80 -0.18 -0.26
N ALA A 56 1.14 0.09 0.86
CA ALA A 56 -0.31 0.20 0.85
C ALA A 56 -0.77 1.32 -0.07
N MET A 57 -0.08 2.46 -0.03
CA MET A 57 -0.45 3.59 -0.86
C MET A 57 -0.20 3.32 -2.33
N LYS A 58 0.83 2.55 -2.63
CA LYS A 58 1.17 2.26 -4.01
C LYS A 58 0.24 1.23 -4.62
N LEU A 59 -0.11 0.20 -3.86
CA LEU A 59 -0.83 -0.93 -4.42
C LEU A 59 -2.32 -0.90 -4.19
N GLY A 60 -2.79 -0.18 -3.19
CA GLY A 60 -4.19 -0.28 -2.82
C GLY A 60 -5.08 0.71 -3.53
N ASP A 61 -6.27 0.28 -3.88
CA ASP A 61 -7.30 1.17 -4.34
C ASP A 61 -8.02 1.74 -3.15
N LEU A 62 -8.11 0.95 -2.09
CA LEU A 62 -8.76 1.35 -0.86
C LEU A 62 -7.86 0.86 0.25
N VAL A 63 -7.53 1.72 1.18
CA VAL A 63 -6.58 1.37 2.24
C VAL A 63 -7.28 1.52 3.58
N ALA A 64 -7.17 0.49 4.41
CA ALA A 64 -7.71 0.51 5.76
C ALA A 64 -6.57 0.65 6.74
N VAL A 65 -6.61 1.68 7.56
CA VAL A 65 -5.59 1.90 8.58
C VAL A 65 -6.14 1.42 9.90
N LEU A 66 -5.42 0.51 10.55
CA LEU A 66 -5.89 -0.09 11.80
C LEU A 66 -5.08 0.41 12.98
N LYS A 67 -5.75 0.62 14.09
CA LYS A 67 -5.10 0.99 15.31
C LYS A 67 -4.74 -0.26 16.10
N PRO A 68 -3.90 -0.15 17.11
CA PRO A 68 -3.63 -1.29 17.98
C PRO A 68 -4.93 -1.88 18.49
N GLY A 69 -4.99 -3.17 18.54
CA GLY A 69 -6.21 -3.87 18.91
C GLY A 69 -7.09 -4.18 17.72
N GLY A 70 -6.65 -3.84 16.52
CA GLY A 70 -7.40 -4.17 15.32
C GLY A 70 -8.58 -3.28 15.03
N LYS A 71 -8.64 -2.10 15.65
CA LYS A 71 -9.76 -1.22 15.41
C LYS A 71 -9.51 -0.37 14.17
N LEU A 72 -10.52 -0.22 13.35
CA LEU A 72 -10.39 0.55 12.13
C LEU A 72 -10.29 2.04 12.43
N ALA A 73 -9.24 2.67 11.99
CA ALA A 73 -9.08 4.10 12.16
C ALA A 73 -9.66 4.88 10.99
N GLN A 74 -9.43 4.39 9.79
CA GLN A 74 -9.99 5.04 8.60
C GLN A 74 -9.84 4.09 7.43
N MET A 75 -10.76 4.13 6.49
CA MET A 75 -10.63 3.40 5.25
C MET A 75 -10.99 4.33 4.12
N ALA A 76 -10.07 4.53 3.21
CA ALA A 76 -10.28 5.46 2.12
C ALA A 76 -9.26 5.22 1.03
N SER A 77 -9.40 5.93 -0.08
CA SER A 77 -8.41 5.84 -1.14
C SER A 77 -7.10 6.44 -0.64
N PRO A 78 -5.98 6.09 -1.24
CA PRO A 78 -4.71 6.67 -0.82
C PRO A 78 -4.71 8.19 -0.83
N GLY A 79 -5.32 8.78 -1.84
CA GLY A 79 -5.36 10.24 -1.90
C GLY A 79 -6.10 10.86 -0.75
N LYS A 80 -7.21 10.25 -0.35
CA LYS A 80 -7.96 10.77 0.77
C LYS A 80 -7.24 10.59 2.07
N LEU A 81 -6.53 9.50 2.25
CA LEU A 81 -5.77 9.30 3.46
C LEU A 81 -4.70 10.36 3.61
N LEU A 82 -4.07 10.73 2.51
CA LEU A 82 -3.02 11.72 2.56
C LEU A 82 -3.55 13.14 2.74
N ASN A 83 -4.64 13.42 2.08
CA ASN A 83 -5.13 14.79 2.07
C ASN A 83 -6.16 15.10 3.14
N THR A 84 -6.90 14.11 3.59
CA THR A 84 -7.98 14.31 4.55
C THR A 84 -7.99 13.22 5.59
N PRO A 85 -6.94 13.12 6.41
CA PRO A 85 -6.96 12.11 7.47
C PRO A 85 -8.09 12.40 8.43
N GLN A 86 -8.81 11.35 8.81
CA GLN A 86 -10.01 11.50 9.56
C GLN A 86 -9.75 11.80 11.03
N ASN A 87 -8.64 11.41 11.56
CA ASN A 87 -8.37 11.65 12.97
C ASN A 87 -6.87 11.77 13.19
N ALA A 88 -6.50 12.14 14.42
CA ALA A 88 -5.11 12.39 14.73
C ALA A 88 -4.23 11.16 14.59
N PHE A 89 -4.79 10.00 14.90
CA PHE A 89 -3.99 8.77 14.77
C PHE A 89 -3.55 8.55 13.34
N VAL A 90 -4.48 8.71 12.39
CA VAL A 90 -4.18 8.50 10.99
C VAL A 90 -3.19 9.56 10.50
N ALA A 91 -3.40 10.80 10.88
CA ALA A 91 -2.53 11.87 10.47
C ALA A 91 -1.11 11.63 10.96
N ASP A 92 -0.96 11.24 12.22
CA ASP A 92 0.35 11.00 12.76
C ASP A 92 1.00 9.77 12.15
N PHE A 93 0.23 8.72 11.96
CA PHE A 93 0.75 7.49 11.42
C PHE A 93 1.30 7.69 10.02
N ILE A 94 0.52 8.31 9.16
CA ILE A 94 0.92 8.54 7.80
C ILE A 94 1.95 9.65 7.73
N GLY A 95 1.76 10.69 8.49
CA GLY A 95 2.66 11.83 8.45
C GLY A 95 4.05 11.51 8.94
N LYS A 96 4.15 10.70 9.98
CA LYS A 96 5.42 10.33 10.51
C LYS A 96 6.25 9.57 9.48
N ASP A 97 5.64 8.61 8.87
CA ASP A 97 6.33 7.81 7.88
C ASP A 97 6.71 8.66 6.68
N ARG A 98 5.77 9.43 6.18
CA ARG A 98 6.06 10.20 5.01
C ARG A 98 6.97 11.39 5.30
N GLY A 99 6.89 11.93 6.48
CA GLY A 99 7.79 13.00 6.89
C GLY A 99 9.23 12.54 6.87
N TYR A 100 9.45 11.34 7.35
CA TYR A 100 10.78 10.79 7.34
C TYR A 100 11.27 10.63 5.90
N ARG A 101 10.42 10.10 5.03
CA ARG A 101 10.82 9.92 3.65
C ARG A 101 11.03 11.24 2.95
N LYS A 102 10.25 12.22 3.29
CA LYS A 102 10.42 13.50 2.71
C LYS A 102 11.77 14.06 3.06
N LEU A 103 12.20 13.88 4.28
CA LEU A 103 13.51 14.35 4.66
C LEU A 103 14.59 13.65 3.86
N SER A 104 14.38 12.42 3.56
CA SER A 104 15.35 11.65 2.80
C SER A 104 15.44 12.11 1.38
N PHE A 105 14.33 12.44 0.78
CA PHE A 105 14.36 12.80 -0.59
C PHE A 105 14.05 14.18 -0.82
N HIS A 106 14.22 15.04 0.13
CA HIS A 106 13.64 16.30 0.06
C HIS A 106 13.90 17.04 -1.19
N ALA A 107 14.86 16.74 -1.80
CA ALA A 107 15.08 17.50 -2.94
C ALA A 107 14.15 17.18 -3.99
N SER A 108 13.56 16.11 -3.95
CA SER A 108 12.93 15.69 -5.05
C SER A 108 11.65 16.12 -4.99
N ASP A 109 11.22 16.78 -5.17
CA ASP A 109 10.03 17.08 -5.30
C ASP A 109 9.10 16.38 -4.74
N THR A 110 9.23 16.32 -3.85
CA THR A 110 8.42 15.72 -3.08
C THR A 110 7.08 15.77 -3.30
N GLU A 111 6.68 16.69 -3.81
CA GLU A 111 5.38 16.79 -3.96
C GLU A 111 4.89 15.80 -4.77
N THR A 112 5.66 15.28 -5.59
CA THR A 112 5.14 14.40 -6.44
C THR A 112 4.47 13.35 -5.77
N GLY A 113 4.98 12.75 -4.86
CA GLY A 113 4.34 11.68 -4.28
C GLY A 113 3.16 12.03 -3.54
N LEU A 114 3.05 13.27 -3.28
CA LEU A 114 1.99 13.58 -2.51
C LEU A 114 0.81 13.78 -3.19
N ARG A 115 0.85 14.12 -4.36
CA ARG A 115 -0.20 14.44 -4.93
C ARG A 115 -1.03 13.49 -5.24
N ASN A 116 -0.99 12.74 -5.53
CA ASN A 116 -1.81 11.86 -5.88
C ASN A 116 -2.80 11.67 -5.40
#